data_f62b9019585aef13fc20173a34f8a3ea
#
_entry.id   f62b9019585aef13fc20173a34f8a3ea
#
_cell.length_a   1.000
_cell.length_b   1.000
_cell.length_c   1.000
_cell.angle_alpha   90.00
_cell.angle_beta   90.00
_cell.angle_gamma   90.00
#
_symmetry.space_group_name_H-M   'P 1'
#
loop_
_entity.id
_entity.type
_entity.pdbx_description
1 polymer ?
#
loop_
_entity_poly.entity_id
_entity_poly.type
_entity_poly.pdbx_seq_one_letter_code
_entity_poly.pdbx_strand_id
1 'polypeptide(L)'
;MNKKRKELIISVAGVLLLLLSAVFCYQTVRDAIINNEKEGIQNIAEVSSHSLKATLQGKSNLVYAALSGDMANEESIEAGLLKIGEKGKYIRLDQTGQLQNWEADSCGEAGKNPGHVIAGPIRKTYSGGYVLYLTKAVYMNRSIAGYVQIELNLDEIYEGEQDLSNLNVGNQGYCIVKDIDGTTVMADARNVKEEISFSSKDASGCEVVW
;
A
#
# COMPACT_ATOMS: atom_id res chain seq x y z
N MET A 1 32.74 43.19 48.82
CA MET A 1 31.78 42.08 48.74
C MET A 1 32.19 40.96 49.65
N ASN A 2 31.33 40.55 50.60
CA ASN A 2 31.68 39.64 51.70
C ASN A 2 32.04 38.25 51.17
N LYS A 3 33.12 37.59 51.61
CA LYS A 3 33.60 36.29 51.13
C LYS A 3 32.48 35.21 51.02
N LYS A 4 31.62 35.17 52.05
CA LYS A 4 30.42 34.30 52.09
C LYS A 4 29.43 34.53 50.95
N ARG A 5 29.25 35.79 50.47
CA ARG A 5 28.37 36.10 49.36
C ARG A 5 28.95 35.63 48.03
N LYS A 6 30.24 35.70 47.85
CA LYS A 6 30.92 35.15 46.64
C LYS A 6 30.77 33.64 46.55
N GLU A 7 31.02 32.94 47.66
CA GLU A 7 30.87 31.47 47.72
C GLU A 7 29.44 31.02 47.46
N LEU A 8 28.43 31.74 48.00
CA LEU A 8 27.03 31.46 47.72
C LEU A 8 26.68 31.64 46.23
N ILE A 9 27.15 32.74 45.61
CA ILE A 9 26.90 33.01 44.19
C ILE A 9 27.52 31.95 43.30
N ILE A 10 28.76 31.50 43.60
CA ILE A 10 29.42 30.45 42.85
C ILE A 10 28.69 29.13 43.00
N SER A 11 28.21 28.78 44.19
CA SER A 11 27.46 27.54 44.42
C SER A 11 26.12 27.56 43.68
N VAL A 12 25.38 28.66 43.71
CA VAL A 12 24.10 28.81 43.00
C VAL A 12 24.32 28.75 41.48
N ALA A 13 25.37 29.41 40.96
CA ALA A 13 25.70 29.36 39.55
C ALA A 13 26.08 27.94 39.11
N GLY A 14 26.83 27.19 39.94
CA GLY A 14 27.17 25.80 39.67
C GLY A 14 25.95 24.88 39.60
N VAL A 15 25.01 25.04 40.55
CA VAL A 15 23.74 24.27 40.54
C VAL A 15 22.90 24.61 39.29
N LEU A 16 22.83 25.90 38.94
CA LEU A 16 22.09 26.33 37.75
C LEU A 16 22.69 25.76 36.45
N LEU A 17 24.00 25.71 36.37
CA LEU A 17 24.71 25.16 35.22
C LEU A 17 24.51 23.63 35.10
N LEU A 18 24.47 22.93 36.22
CA LEU A 18 24.12 21.49 36.25
C LEU A 18 22.69 21.24 35.82
N LEU A 19 21.73 22.05 36.26
CA LEU A 19 20.34 21.92 35.82
C LEU A 19 20.17 22.20 34.33
N LEU A 20 20.82 23.22 33.79
CA LEU A 20 20.80 23.53 32.36
C LEU A 20 21.43 22.41 31.54
N SER A 21 22.56 21.85 31.98
CA SER A 21 23.18 20.71 31.29
C SER A 21 22.30 19.46 31.32
N ALA A 22 21.62 19.19 32.44
CA ALA A 22 20.69 18.05 32.55
C ALA A 22 19.49 18.21 31.59
N VAL A 23 18.91 19.41 31.50
CA VAL A 23 17.82 19.69 30.55
C VAL A 23 18.30 19.55 29.11
N PHE A 24 19.47 20.06 28.80
CA PHE A 24 20.05 19.93 27.45
C PHE A 24 20.30 18.47 27.08
N CYS A 25 20.92 17.69 27.98
CA CYS A 25 21.12 16.27 27.77
C CYS A 25 19.79 15.52 27.57
N TYR A 26 18.78 15.83 28.39
CA TYR A 26 17.46 15.23 28.26
C TYR A 26 16.83 15.52 26.88
N GLN A 27 16.86 16.78 26.44
CA GLN A 27 16.33 17.15 25.13
C GLN A 27 17.08 16.43 23.99
N THR A 28 18.41 16.41 24.04
CA THR A 28 19.23 15.74 23.01
C THR A 28 18.93 14.24 22.92
N VAL A 29 18.83 13.56 24.07
CA VAL A 29 18.51 12.12 24.12
C VAL A 29 17.10 11.86 23.62
N ARG A 30 16.13 12.67 24.05
CA ARG A 30 14.74 12.58 23.59
C ARG A 30 14.63 12.74 22.08
N ASP A 31 15.27 13.77 21.52
CA ASP A 31 15.22 14.05 20.08
C ASP A 31 15.92 12.94 19.27
N ALA A 32 17.02 12.41 19.80
CA ALA A 32 17.71 11.26 19.19
C ALA A 32 16.82 10.01 19.17
N ILE A 33 16.11 9.71 20.27
CA ILE A 33 15.17 8.58 20.34
C ILE A 33 14.02 8.78 19.34
N ILE A 34 13.38 9.95 19.32
CA ILE A 34 12.29 10.24 18.40
C ILE A 34 12.73 10.12 16.94
N ASN A 35 13.90 10.65 16.60
CA ASN A 35 14.41 10.57 15.24
C ASN A 35 14.73 9.13 14.83
N ASN A 36 15.30 8.33 15.73
CA ASN A 36 15.61 6.93 15.47
C ASN A 36 14.33 6.08 15.29
N GLU A 37 13.29 6.35 16.08
CA GLU A 37 11.98 5.70 15.93
C GLU A 37 11.32 6.10 14.60
N LYS A 38 11.36 7.38 14.21
CA LYS A 38 10.86 7.84 12.90
C LYS A 38 11.56 7.15 11.74
N GLU A 39 12.89 7.08 11.78
CA GLU A 39 13.66 6.41 10.74
C GLU A 39 13.33 4.91 10.68
N GLY A 40 13.15 4.27 11.82
CA GLY A 40 12.68 2.88 11.91
C GLY A 40 11.31 2.69 11.26
N ILE A 41 10.34 3.56 11.55
CA ILE A 41 8.99 3.53 10.98
C ILE A 41 9.04 3.77 9.46
N GLN A 42 9.83 4.73 8.99
CA GLN A 42 9.99 5.00 7.56
C GLN A 42 10.55 3.79 6.81
N ASN A 43 11.60 3.15 7.35
CA ASN A 43 12.18 1.94 6.76
C ASN A 43 11.16 0.79 6.67
N ILE A 44 10.35 0.60 7.72
CA ILE A 44 9.29 -0.40 7.73
C ILE A 44 8.22 -0.06 6.67
N ALA A 45 7.80 1.20 6.56
CA ALA A 45 6.84 1.65 5.56
C ALA A 45 7.35 1.39 4.14
N GLU A 46 8.62 1.69 3.88
CA GLU A 46 9.25 1.46 2.58
C GLU A 46 9.30 -0.03 2.23
N VAL A 47 9.75 -0.88 3.15
CA VAL A 47 9.78 -2.34 2.95
C VAL A 47 8.38 -2.89 2.68
N SER A 48 7.38 -2.46 3.44
CA SER A 48 5.99 -2.90 3.25
C SER A 48 5.40 -2.45 1.92
N SER A 49 5.70 -1.21 1.49
CA SER A 49 5.31 -0.70 0.18
C SER A 49 5.93 -1.53 -0.96
N HIS A 50 7.21 -1.86 -0.83
CA HIS A 50 7.89 -2.73 -1.79
C HIS A 50 7.31 -4.14 -1.83
N SER A 51 6.99 -4.73 -0.68
CA SER A 51 6.36 -6.06 -0.59
C SER A 51 5.00 -6.06 -1.27
N LEU A 52 4.13 -5.11 -0.95
CA LEU A 52 2.82 -4.97 -1.57
C LEU A 52 2.93 -4.79 -3.10
N LYS A 53 3.85 -3.94 -3.56
CA LYS A 53 4.11 -3.73 -4.97
C LYS A 53 4.57 -5.03 -5.66
N ALA A 54 5.46 -5.79 -5.03
CA ALA A 54 5.93 -7.07 -5.56
C ALA A 54 4.78 -8.09 -5.67
N THR A 55 3.89 -8.13 -4.67
CA THR A 55 2.71 -9.00 -4.69
C THR A 55 1.74 -8.61 -5.79
N LEU A 56 1.40 -7.34 -5.95
CA LEU A 56 0.55 -6.86 -7.04
C LEU A 56 1.20 -7.11 -8.41
N GLN A 57 2.51 -6.94 -8.53
CA GLN A 57 3.24 -7.28 -9.75
C GLN A 57 3.23 -8.78 -10.02
N GLY A 58 3.35 -9.61 -8.98
CA GLY A 58 3.20 -11.06 -9.07
C GLY A 58 1.81 -11.46 -9.60
N LYS A 59 0.74 -10.87 -9.05
CA LYS A 59 -0.64 -11.07 -9.52
C LYS A 59 -0.82 -10.62 -10.98
N SER A 60 -0.24 -9.47 -11.36
CA SER A 60 -0.23 -9.02 -12.75
C SER A 60 0.48 -10.02 -13.69
N ASN A 61 1.60 -10.59 -13.25
CA ASN A 61 2.31 -11.61 -14.02
C ASN A 61 1.49 -12.90 -14.21
N LEU A 62 0.66 -13.27 -13.23
CA LEU A 62 -0.27 -14.38 -13.38
C LEU A 62 -1.28 -14.15 -14.50
N VAL A 63 -1.77 -12.92 -14.68
CA VAL A 63 -2.64 -12.57 -15.82
C VAL A 63 -1.92 -12.81 -17.15
N TYR A 64 -0.65 -12.41 -17.25
CA TYR A 64 0.15 -12.69 -18.45
C TYR A 64 0.34 -14.19 -18.66
N ALA A 65 0.62 -14.95 -17.59
CA ALA A 65 0.79 -16.39 -17.66
C ALA A 65 -0.50 -17.11 -18.09
N ALA A 66 -1.66 -16.68 -17.58
CA ALA A 66 -2.96 -17.23 -17.99
C ALA A 66 -3.25 -16.98 -19.48
N LEU A 67 -2.75 -15.87 -20.03
CA LEU A 67 -2.92 -15.47 -21.40
C LEU A 67 -1.78 -15.93 -22.35
N SER A 68 -0.76 -16.61 -21.84
CA SER A 68 0.40 -17.05 -22.64
C SER A 68 0.15 -18.35 -23.43
N GLY A 69 -1.01 -19.00 -23.21
CA GLY A 69 -1.42 -20.19 -23.98
C GLY A 69 -1.93 -19.85 -25.38
N ASP A 70 -2.42 -20.86 -26.08
CA ASP A 70 -3.09 -20.66 -27.38
C ASP A 70 -4.40 -19.89 -27.17
N MET A 71 -4.35 -18.58 -27.39
CA MET A 71 -5.45 -17.63 -27.20
C MET A 71 -6.45 -17.65 -28.37
N ALA A 72 -6.47 -18.72 -29.13
CA ALA A 72 -7.30 -18.82 -30.33
C ALA A 72 -8.81 -18.86 -30.05
N ASN A 73 -9.21 -19.10 -28.80
CA ASN A 73 -10.63 -19.18 -28.44
C ASN A 73 -10.88 -18.81 -26.96
N GLU A 74 -12.11 -18.51 -26.66
CA GLU A 74 -12.60 -18.14 -25.33
C GLU A 74 -12.37 -19.25 -24.28
N GLU A 75 -12.57 -20.50 -24.67
CA GLU A 75 -12.40 -21.66 -23.79
C GLU A 75 -10.96 -21.80 -23.28
N SER A 76 -9.97 -21.49 -24.13
CA SER A 76 -8.55 -21.48 -23.75
C SER A 76 -8.23 -20.36 -22.76
N ILE A 77 -8.88 -19.20 -22.89
CA ILE A 77 -8.73 -18.07 -21.97
C ILE A 77 -9.37 -18.41 -20.61
N GLU A 78 -10.58 -18.95 -20.61
CA GLU A 78 -11.26 -19.38 -19.37
C GLU A 78 -10.47 -20.48 -18.63
N ALA A 79 -9.94 -21.46 -19.38
CA ALA A 79 -9.08 -22.49 -18.81
C ALA A 79 -7.79 -21.90 -18.20
N GLY A 80 -7.24 -20.85 -18.82
CA GLY A 80 -6.11 -20.08 -18.29
C GLY A 80 -6.44 -19.38 -16.98
N LEU A 81 -7.60 -18.74 -16.91
CA LEU A 81 -8.07 -18.04 -15.69
C LEU A 81 -8.30 -19.03 -14.54
N LEU A 82 -8.89 -20.17 -14.81
CA LEU A 82 -9.10 -21.21 -13.79
C LEU A 82 -7.77 -21.72 -13.19
N LYS A 83 -6.69 -21.74 -13.96
CA LYS A 83 -5.38 -22.19 -13.46
C LYS A 83 -4.74 -21.22 -12.46
N ILE A 84 -5.06 -19.94 -12.52
CA ILE A 84 -4.49 -18.96 -11.58
C ILE A 84 -5.23 -18.89 -10.25
N GLY A 85 -6.39 -19.55 -10.14
CA GLY A 85 -7.15 -19.63 -8.89
C GLY A 85 -7.79 -18.31 -8.43
N GLU A 86 -7.69 -17.26 -9.25
CA GLU A 86 -8.27 -15.95 -8.97
C GLU A 86 -9.66 -15.83 -9.62
N LYS A 87 -10.52 -14.95 -9.07
CA LYS A 87 -11.79 -14.63 -9.71
C LYS A 87 -11.54 -13.82 -10.98
N GLY A 88 -11.69 -14.46 -12.12
CA GLY A 88 -11.46 -13.83 -13.41
C GLY A 88 -12.66 -14.00 -14.35
N LYS A 89 -12.80 -13.06 -15.28
CA LYS A 89 -13.78 -13.12 -16.34
C LYS A 89 -13.17 -12.70 -17.67
N TYR A 90 -13.68 -13.29 -18.75
CA TYR A 90 -13.45 -12.81 -20.09
C TYR A 90 -14.63 -11.92 -20.53
N ILE A 91 -14.34 -10.72 -21.01
CA ILE A 91 -15.34 -9.75 -21.47
C ILE A 91 -15.18 -9.64 -22.98
N ARG A 92 -16.17 -10.08 -23.72
CA ARG A 92 -16.18 -9.96 -25.18
C ARG A 92 -16.34 -8.50 -25.60
N LEU A 93 -15.80 -8.14 -26.75
CA LEU A 93 -15.91 -6.78 -27.27
C LEU A 93 -17.37 -6.34 -27.51
N ASP A 94 -18.25 -7.25 -27.93
CA ASP A 94 -19.65 -6.99 -28.15
C ASP A 94 -20.45 -6.75 -26.85
N GLN A 95 -19.91 -7.16 -25.70
CA GLN A 95 -20.50 -6.95 -24.38
C GLN A 95 -20.01 -5.68 -23.69
N THR A 96 -19.01 -4.98 -24.25
CA THR A 96 -18.43 -3.81 -23.58
C THR A 96 -19.43 -2.69 -23.34
N GLY A 97 -20.43 -2.53 -24.21
CA GLY A 97 -21.49 -1.54 -24.05
C GLY A 97 -22.51 -1.84 -22.92
N GLN A 98 -22.44 -3.02 -22.31
CA GLN A 98 -23.31 -3.44 -21.20
C GLN A 98 -22.64 -3.35 -19.84
N LEU A 99 -21.35 -2.96 -19.81
CA LEU A 99 -20.56 -2.86 -18.60
C LEU A 99 -20.94 -1.64 -17.77
N GLN A 100 -20.69 -1.72 -16.47
CA GLN A 100 -20.73 -0.53 -15.62
C GLN A 100 -19.66 0.48 -16.06
N ASN A 101 -19.88 1.77 -15.81
CA ASN A 101 -18.98 2.84 -16.27
C ASN A 101 -17.51 2.57 -15.94
N TRP A 102 -17.21 2.11 -14.71
CA TRP A 102 -15.84 1.84 -14.29
C TRP A 102 -15.22 0.62 -15.02
N GLU A 103 -16.01 -0.38 -15.39
CA GLU A 103 -15.53 -1.52 -16.18
C GLU A 103 -15.23 -1.06 -17.61
N ALA A 104 -16.10 -0.25 -18.18
CA ALA A 104 -15.90 0.34 -19.51
C ALA A 104 -14.63 1.22 -19.54
N ASP A 105 -14.41 2.02 -18.50
CA ASP A 105 -13.21 2.86 -18.36
C ASP A 105 -11.95 2.00 -18.28
N SER A 106 -11.94 0.96 -17.45
CA SER A 106 -10.81 0.03 -17.33
C SER A 106 -10.51 -0.70 -18.63
N CYS A 107 -11.54 -1.14 -19.36
CA CYS A 107 -11.39 -1.75 -20.69
C CYS A 107 -10.85 -0.73 -21.70
N GLY A 108 -11.35 0.52 -21.67
CA GLY A 108 -10.88 1.60 -22.53
C GLY A 108 -9.40 1.91 -22.33
N GLU A 109 -8.96 1.99 -21.09
CA GLU A 109 -7.53 2.20 -20.76
C GLU A 109 -6.66 0.99 -21.16
N ALA A 110 -7.13 -0.25 -20.92
CA ALA A 110 -6.42 -1.45 -21.36
C ALA A 110 -6.29 -1.54 -22.88
N GLY A 111 -7.32 -1.09 -23.61
CA GLY A 111 -7.29 -1.02 -25.07
C GLY A 111 -6.31 0.00 -25.63
N LYS A 112 -6.10 1.12 -24.92
CA LYS A 112 -5.09 2.14 -25.30
C LYS A 112 -3.65 1.70 -25.00
N ASN A 113 -3.47 0.74 -24.09
CA ASN A 113 -2.17 0.27 -23.62
C ASN A 113 -1.95 -1.21 -23.99
N PRO A 114 -1.76 -1.54 -25.26
CA PRO A 114 -1.61 -2.91 -25.71
C PRO A 114 -0.42 -3.58 -25.02
N GLY A 115 -0.62 -4.82 -24.57
CA GLY A 115 0.42 -5.59 -23.91
C GLY A 115 0.56 -5.35 -22.40
N HIS A 116 -0.08 -4.33 -21.84
CA HIS A 116 -0.02 -4.01 -20.41
C HIS A 116 -1.27 -4.49 -19.66
N VAL A 117 -1.08 -4.85 -18.39
CA VAL A 117 -2.17 -5.03 -17.43
C VAL A 117 -2.40 -3.68 -16.77
N ILE A 118 -3.64 -3.24 -16.78
CA ILE A 118 -4.07 -1.97 -16.17
C ILE A 118 -4.73 -2.28 -14.84
N ALA A 119 -4.24 -1.64 -13.78
CA ALA A 119 -4.93 -1.64 -12.50
C ALA A 119 -6.14 -0.71 -12.59
N GLY A 120 -7.31 -1.25 -12.31
CA GLY A 120 -8.58 -0.52 -12.33
C GLY A 120 -8.83 0.19 -11.00
N PRO A 121 -10.00 0.80 -10.86
CA PRO A 121 -10.36 1.45 -9.61
C PRO A 121 -10.56 0.43 -8.49
N ILE A 122 -10.22 0.83 -7.27
CA ILE A 122 -10.55 0.10 -6.07
C ILE A 122 -12.04 0.27 -5.78
N ARG A 123 -12.72 -0.83 -5.47
CA ARG A 123 -14.17 -0.85 -5.22
C ARG A 123 -14.48 -1.50 -3.89
N LYS A 124 -15.43 -0.90 -3.17
CA LYS A 124 -15.99 -1.50 -1.95
C LYS A 124 -16.98 -2.58 -2.30
N THR A 125 -16.83 -3.76 -1.70
CA THR A 125 -17.77 -4.88 -1.85
C THR A 125 -19.00 -4.71 -0.95
N TYR A 126 -20.04 -5.48 -1.21
CA TYR A 126 -21.22 -5.52 -0.34
C TYR A 126 -20.91 -6.04 1.07
N SER A 127 -19.86 -6.86 1.22
CA SER A 127 -19.37 -7.36 2.51
C SER A 127 -18.57 -6.35 3.30
N GLY A 128 -18.24 -5.19 2.72
CA GLY A 128 -17.51 -4.11 3.36
C GLY A 128 -16.01 -4.07 3.04
N GLY A 129 -15.44 -5.15 2.47
CA GLY A 129 -14.06 -5.21 2.02
C GLY A 129 -13.83 -4.44 0.72
N TYR A 130 -12.59 -4.43 0.25
CA TYR A 130 -12.19 -3.75 -0.99
C TYR A 130 -11.62 -4.72 -2.00
N VAL A 131 -11.87 -4.46 -3.28
CA VAL A 131 -11.34 -5.21 -4.40
C VAL A 131 -10.64 -4.29 -5.39
N LEU A 132 -9.57 -4.78 -5.98
CA LEU A 132 -8.84 -4.16 -7.08
C LEU A 132 -9.04 -5.02 -8.33
N TYR A 133 -9.31 -4.38 -9.46
CA TYR A 133 -9.43 -5.07 -10.74
C TYR A 133 -8.18 -4.89 -11.58
N LEU A 134 -7.65 -6.00 -12.11
CA LEU A 134 -6.60 -5.99 -13.11
C LEU A 134 -7.20 -6.34 -14.47
N THR A 135 -7.07 -5.44 -15.44
CA THR A 135 -7.67 -5.56 -16.78
C THR A 135 -6.61 -5.58 -17.85
N LYS A 136 -6.71 -6.51 -18.79
CA LYS A 136 -5.83 -6.63 -19.95
C LYS A 136 -6.62 -6.84 -21.23
N ALA A 137 -6.30 -6.08 -22.29
CA ALA A 137 -6.85 -6.30 -23.61
C ALA A 137 -6.28 -7.56 -24.25
N VAL A 138 -7.15 -8.36 -24.86
CA VAL A 138 -6.82 -9.56 -25.64
C VAL A 138 -6.90 -9.21 -27.12
N TYR A 139 -5.82 -9.46 -27.84
CA TYR A 139 -5.70 -9.17 -29.26
C TYR A 139 -5.73 -10.48 -30.06
N MET A 140 -6.61 -10.52 -31.06
CA MET A 140 -6.66 -11.56 -32.07
C MET A 140 -6.58 -10.91 -33.45
N ASN A 141 -5.75 -11.41 -34.34
CA ASN A 141 -5.58 -10.88 -35.69
C ASN A 141 -5.33 -9.35 -35.72
N ARG A 142 -4.54 -8.82 -34.79
CA ARG A 142 -4.22 -7.38 -34.64
C ARG A 142 -5.39 -6.48 -34.22
N SER A 143 -6.52 -7.05 -33.86
CA SER A 143 -7.69 -6.32 -33.36
C SER A 143 -7.99 -6.75 -31.92
N ILE A 144 -8.61 -5.87 -31.14
CA ILE A 144 -9.09 -6.23 -29.80
C ILE A 144 -10.27 -7.19 -29.98
N ALA A 145 -10.14 -8.39 -29.43
CA ALA A 145 -11.19 -9.41 -29.38
C ALA A 145 -12.04 -9.32 -28.11
N GLY A 146 -11.43 -8.84 -27.04
CA GLY A 146 -12.07 -8.71 -25.76
C GLY A 146 -11.08 -8.30 -24.68
N TYR A 147 -11.47 -8.49 -23.44
CA TYR A 147 -10.68 -8.15 -22.26
C TYR A 147 -10.70 -9.27 -21.25
N VAL A 148 -9.60 -9.49 -20.57
CA VAL A 148 -9.54 -10.31 -19.36
C VAL A 148 -9.48 -9.38 -18.17
N GLN A 149 -10.35 -9.64 -17.19
CA GLN A 149 -10.37 -8.93 -15.93
C GLN A 149 -10.31 -9.93 -14.79
N ILE A 150 -9.40 -9.70 -13.84
CA ILE A 150 -9.35 -10.45 -12.58
C ILE A 150 -9.68 -9.52 -11.41
N GLU A 151 -10.36 -10.07 -10.42
CA GLU A 151 -10.70 -9.40 -9.17
C GLU A 151 -9.73 -9.84 -8.09
N LEU A 152 -9.04 -8.91 -7.49
CA LEU A 152 -8.16 -9.13 -6.35
C LEU A 152 -8.84 -8.63 -5.08
N ASN A 153 -9.01 -9.52 -4.10
CA ASN A 153 -9.47 -9.15 -2.78
C ASN A 153 -8.31 -8.52 -2.00
N LEU A 154 -8.44 -7.25 -1.63
CA LEU A 154 -7.36 -6.53 -0.95
C LEU A 154 -7.19 -7.01 0.50
N ASP A 155 -8.26 -7.46 1.16
CA ASP A 155 -8.18 -8.00 2.51
C ASP A 155 -7.38 -9.31 2.51
N GLU A 156 -7.60 -10.20 1.53
CA GLU A 156 -6.83 -11.45 1.38
C GLU A 156 -5.36 -11.18 1.08
N ILE A 157 -5.07 -10.16 0.27
CA ILE A 157 -3.68 -9.73 0.00
C ILE A 157 -3.05 -9.23 1.29
N TYR A 158 -3.74 -8.39 2.05
CA TYR A 158 -3.24 -7.83 3.30
C TYR A 158 -2.95 -8.92 4.34
N GLU A 159 -3.87 -9.86 4.51
CA GLU A 159 -3.71 -10.99 5.44
C GLU A 159 -2.59 -11.95 5.01
N GLY A 160 -2.39 -12.11 3.71
CA GLY A 160 -1.32 -12.95 3.12
C GLY A 160 0.07 -12.33 3.25
N GLU A 161 0.15 -11.00 3.36
CA GLU A 161 1.42 -10.28 3.55
C GLU A 161 1.79 -10.26 5.04
N GLN A 162 2.60 -11.23 5.47
CA GLN A 162 3.05 -11.32 6.86
C GLN A 162 3.75 -10.05 7.34
N ASP A 163 4.43 -9.35 6.45
CA ASP A 163 5.11 -8.10 6.74
C ASP A 163 4.14 -6.95 7.03
N LEU A 164 2.94 -6.94 6.43
CA LEU A 164 1.90 -5.95 6.69
C LEU A 164 1.08 -6.28 7.94
N SER A 165 0.69 -7.54 8.10
CA SER A 165 -0.21 -7.97 9.17
C SER A 165 0.50 -8.11 10.53
N ASN A 166 1.81 -8.40 10.53
CA ASN A 166 2.62 -8.59 11.74
C ASN A 166 3.50 -7.39 12.09
N LEU A 167 3.29 -6.24 11.47
CA LEU A 167 4.04 -5.03 11.80
C LEU A 167 3.75 -4.60 13.25
N ASN A 168 4.54 -5.15 14.15
CA ASN A 168 4.62 -4.69 15.53
C ASN A 168 5.50 -3.44 15.59
N VAL A 169 4.97 -2.30 15.19
CA VAL A 169 5.62 -1.01 15.47
C VAL A 169 5.33 -0.67 16.93
N GLY A 170 6.20 -1.14 17.82
CA GLY A 170 5.93 -1.09 19.25
C GLY A 170 4.76 -2.00 19.65
N ASN A 171 4.26 -1.87 20.87
CA ASN A 171 3.18 -2.72 21.37
C ASN A 171 1.78 -2.39 20.82
N GLN A 172 1.63 -1.34 20.00
CA GLN A 172 0.34 -0.84 19.53
C GLN A 172 0.36 -0.29 18.08
N GLY A 173 1.41 -0.56 17.31
CA GLY A 173 1.51 -0.13 15.93
C GLY A 173 0.56 -0.91 15.00
N TYR A 174 0.06 -0.25 13.98
CA TYR A 174 -0.78 -0.83 12.94
C TYR A 174 -0.43 -0.21 11.57
N CYS A 175 -0.71 -0.94 10.51
CA CYS A 175 -0.54 -0.48 9.14
C CYS A 175 -1.89 -0.14 8.51
N ILE A 176 -1.95 0.96 7.81
CA ILE A 176 -3.10 1.35 6.97
C ILE A 176 -2.58 1.61 5.56
N VAL A 177 -3.26 1.05 4.58
CA VAL A 177 -3.05 1.38 3.17
C VAL A 177 -4.22 2.25 2.69
N LYS A 178 -3.89 3.42 2.15
CA LYS A 178 -4.87 4.36 1.60
C LYS A 178 -4.73 4.44 0.08
N ASP A 179 -5.84 4.62 -0.60
CA ASP A 179 -5.87 4.97 -2.02
C ASP A 179 -5.44 6.43 -2.21
N ILE A 180 -5.24 6.84 -3.47
CA ILE A 180 -4.79 8.19 -3.85
C ILE A 180 -5.74 9.30 -3.37
N ASP A 181 -7.01 9.00 -3.21
CA ASP A 181 -8.03 9.91 -2.67
C ASP A 181 -8.09 9.93 -1.12
N GLY A 182 -7.23 9.16 -0.45
CA GLY A 182 -7.16 9.05 1.00
C GLY A 182 -8.11 8.04 1.62
N THR A 183 -8.86 7.29 0.82
CA THR A 183 -9.74 6.22 1.32
C THR A 183 -8.92 5.06 1.84
N THR A 184 -9.16 4.63 3.09
CA THR A 184 -8.52 3.44 3.65
C THR A 184 -9.05 2.18 2.95
N VAL A 185 -8.15 1.45 2.28
CA VAL A 185 -8.49 0.27 1.47
C VAL A 185 -7.99 -1.04 2.08
N MET A 186 -7.00 -0.96 2.96
CA MET A 186 -6.54 -2.08 3.77
C MET A 186 -6.20 -1.57 5.16
N ALA A 187 -6.60 -2.29 6.20
CA ALA A 187 -6.26 -1.97 7.58
C ALA A 187 -6.29 -3.25 8.43
N ASP A 188 -5.49 -3.26 9.49
CA ASP A 188 -5.59 -4.29 10.53
C ASP A 188 -6.99 -4.23 11.17
N ALA A 189 -7.58 -5.39 11.45
CA ALA A 189 -8.88 -5.53 12.13
C ALA A 189 -8.89 -4.96 13.56
N ARG A 190 -7.72 -4.62 14.10
CA ARG A 190 -7.61 -3.93 15.37
C ARG A 190 -8.15 -2.51 15.23
N ASN A 191 -9.20 -2.19 16.00
CA ASN A 191 -9.85 -0.86 16.02
C ASN A 191 -8.83 0.27 16.13
N VAL A 192 -8.62 0.98 15.03
CA VAL A 192 -7.82 2.20 14.95
C VAL A 192 -8.62 3.33 15.58
N LYS A 193 -8.28 3.75 16.79
CA LYS A 193 -8.98 4.84 17.50
C LYS A 193 -8.30 6.19 17.34
N GLU A 194 -7.03 6.25 16.96
CA GLU A 194 -6.29 7.50 16.81
C GLU A 194 -5.36 7.44 15.60
N GLU A 195 -5.49 8.41 14.70
CA GLU A 195 -4.56 8.57 13.58
C GLU A 195 -3.31 9.32 14.05
N ILE A 196 -2.21 8.60 14.24
CA ILE A 196 -0.87 9.21 14.25
C ILE A 196 -0.31 9.04 12.85
N SER A 197 -0.37 10.10 12.04
CA SER A 197 0.02 10.01 10.64
C SER A 197 1.53 10.28 10.47
N PHE A 198 2.27 9.25 10.14
CA PHE A 198 3.54 9.39 9.42
C PHE A 198 3.31 8.89 8.00
N SER A 199 3.55 9.73 7.00
CA SER A 199 3.40 9.32 5.60
C SER A 199 4.75 9.07 4.96
N SER A 200 4.90 7.93 4.30
CA SER A 200 5.97 7.67 3.36
C SER A 200 5.36 7.55 1.98
N LYS A 201 5.84 8.36 1.02
CA LYS A 201 5.43 8.26 -0.38
C LYS A 201 6.52 7.56 -1.16
N ASP A 202 6.16 6.45 -1.79
CA ASP A 202 7.04 5.84 -2.78
C ASP A 202 6.94 6.57 -4.14
N ALA A 203 7.82 6.20 -5.08
CA ALA A 203 7.85 6.78 -6.43
C ALA A 203 6.59 6.44 -7.26
N SER A 204 5.73 5.51 -6.83
CA SER A 204 4.47 5.13 -7.48
C SER A 204 3.27 5.94 -6.97
N GLY A 205 3.45 6.77 -5.95
CA GLY A 205 2.39 7.58 -5.36
C GLY A 205 1.53 6.83 -4.34
N CYS A 206 1.83 5.57 -4.01
CA CYS A 206 1.25 4.89 -2.86
C CYS A 206 1.73 5.56 -1.58
N GLU A 207 0.79 6.01 -0.77
CA GLU A 207 1.05 6.53 0.56
C GLU A 207 0.70 5.45 1.59
N VAL A 208 1.71 5.01 2.34
CA VAL A 208 1.52 4.15 3.50
C VAL A 208 1.55 5.05 4.73
N VAL A 209 0.44 5.09 5.45
CA VAL A 209 0.29 5.88 6.67
C VAL A 209 0.39 4.94 7.86
N TRP A 210 1.24 5.30 8.80
CA TRP A 210 1.53 4.50 10.00
C TRP A 210 1.01 5.18 11.25
#